data_5f1b2d68fb745fbd7d1c9ed6bcacba8d
#
_entry.id   5f1b2d68fb745fbd7d1c9ed6bcacba8d
#
_cell.length_a   1.000
_cell.length_b   1.000
_cell.length_c   1.000
_cell.angle_alpha   90.00
_cell.angle_beta   90.00
_cell.angle_gamma   90.00
#
_symmetry.space_group_name_H-M   'P 1'
#
loop_
_entity.id
_entity.type
_entity.pdbx_description
1 polymer ?
#
loop_
_entity_poly.entity_id
_entity_poly.type
_entity_poly.pdbx_seq_one_letter_code
_entity_poly.pdbx_strand_id
1 'polypeptide(L)'
;KEVICAKENDRPIVEVNCIDGIEDRSFPLMCNYPSIRYNNALEVLEFALMETVRFQYCDKLMGMYKNNSYFTNAKTFNRVPDSFMLKDVAEPEIVYPEPELYADESEKLTDKPMHTPLSFSKSNISGKRFGISISDSPEEDMARLGQDKSHLKCLAKILAQKIIRNDALLMYGGDLRPNGFTQFLFEEAKVVSNHSPNEKKILIENYTSWPMQQSDSSELKQWTAEHKGVCKFINCGLPSDVEYTTGDEITGYILGRCLTDMRKRMIDVSDVRICAGGKISDFKGCMPGILEEVLLAVEQKKPIFLLGGFGGMSERICRYLSTKILPEELTIEWQLSKSSEYQKTAKDYEAQKIDIDYSKVLSLGISSLNNGLSTEQNNRLFVTPFQDEVITLISVGLRNLFPEQ
;
A
#
# COMPACT_ATOMS: atom_id res chain seq x y z
N LYS A 1 30.92 -19.57 21.77
CA LYS A 1 31.66 -18.31 22.08
C LYS A 1 31.53 -17.32 20.93
N GLU A 2 31.75 -17.72 19.68
CA GLU A 2 31.73 -16.81 18.50
C GLU A 2 30.38 -16.13 18.30
N VAL A 3 29.28 -16.88 18.41
CA VAL A 3 27.93 -16.33 18.31
C VAL A 3 27.64 -15.30 19.39
N ILE A 4 28.03 -15.59 20.64
CA ILE A 4 27.85 -14.65 21.75
C ILE A 4 28.68 -13.40 21.51
N CYS A 5 29.94 -13.54 21.10
CA CYS A 5 30.81 -12.41 20.79
C CYS A 5 30.27 -11.56 19.63
N ALA A 6 29.71 -12.20 18.59
CA ALA A 6 29.06 -11.48 17.49
C ALA A 6 27.81 -10.69 17.95
N LYS A 7 27.01 -11.28 18.85
CA LYS A 7 25.85 -10.59 19.45
C LYS A 7 26.25 -9.41 20.32
N GLU A 8 27.22 -9.58 21.19
CA GLU A 8 27.74 -8.52 22.07
C GLU A 8 28.37 -7.35 21.29
N ASN A 9 28.88 -7.61 20.10
CA ASN A 9 29.49 -6.60 19.23
C ASN A 9 28.56 -6.15 18.10
N ASP A 10 27.29 -6.52 18.14
CA ASP A 10 26.26 -6.18 17.15
C ASP A 10 26.68 -6.46 15.70
N ARG A 11 27.13 -7.70 15.46
CA ARG A 11 27.55 -8.15 14.13
C ARG A 11 26.47 -8.99 13.45
N PRO A 12 26.31 -8.88 12.11
CA PRO A 12 25.44 -9.77 11.38
C PRO A 12 25.87 -11.23 11.53
N ILE A 13 24.91 -12.13 11.65
CA ILE A 13 25.12 -13.56 11.77
C ILE A 13 24.31 -14.25 10.70
N VAL A 14 24.96 -15.17 9.97
CA VAL A 14 24.32 -16.02 8.96
C VAL A 14 24.61 -17.45 9.30
N GLU A 15 23.56 -18.29 9.27
CA GLU A 15 23.68 -19.73 9.44
C GLU A 15 23.84 -20.40 8.08
N VAL A 16 24.84 -21.28 7.95
CA VAL A 16 25.07 -22.08 6.74
C VAL A 16 24.89 -23.54 7.06
N ASN A 17 23.82 -24.14 6.55
CA ASN A 17 23.50 -25.54 6.74
C ASN A 17 24.25 -26.43 5.74
N CYS A 18 25.25 -27.15 6.21
CA CYS A 18 26.12 -27.99 5.38
C CYS A 18 25.68 -29.49 5.33
N ILE A 19 24.65 -29.87 6.07
CA ILE A 19 24.20 -31.27 6.20
C ILE A 19 22.85 -31.45 5.53
N ASP A 20 22.74 -32.48 4.66
CA ASP A 20 21.50 -32.82 3.98
C ASP A 20 20.48 -33.40 4.95
N GLY A 21 19.27 -32.85 4.92
CA GLY A 21 18.07 -33.44 5.53
C GLY A 21 17.87 -33.21 7.03
N ILE A 22 18.77 -32.54 7.73
CA ILE A 22 18.61 -32.18 9.14
C ILE A 22 18.82 -30.67 9.29
N GLU A 23 17.76 -29.94 9.56
CA GLU A 23 17.87 -28.62 10.14
C GLU A 23 18.16 -28.78 11.63
N ASP A 24 19.44 -28.82 12.00
CA ASP A 24 19.82 -28.82 13.39
C ASP A 24 19.73 -27.41 13.96
N ARG A 25 18.55 -27.03 14.40
CA ARG A 25 18.30 -25.83 15.19
C ARG A 25 18.48 -26.09 16.68
N SER A 26 19.37 -27.00 17.01
CA SER A 26 19.67 -27.37 18.40
C SER A 26 20.30 -26.26 19.22
N PHE A 27 20.71 -25.17 18.57
CA PHE A 27 21.27 -24.00 19.24
C PHE A 27 20.22 -22.90 19.42
N PRO A 28 19.58 -22.79 20.61
CA PRO A 28 18.45 -21.84 20.83
C PRO A 28 18.76 -20.38 20.51
N LEU A 29 20.07 -20.01 20.55
CA LEU A 29 20.54 -18.66 20.23
C LEU A 29 20.57 -18.34 18.72
N MET A 30 20.29 -19.31 17.86
CA MET A 30 20.34 -19.18 16.40
C MET A 30 18.96 -19.20 15.74
N CYS A 31 17.88 -19.36 16.48
CA CYS A 31 16.56 -19.61 15.92
C CYS A 31 16.00 -18.48 15.03
N ASN A 32 16.47 -17.25 15.21
CA ASN A 32 15.99 -16.08 14.47
C ASN A 32 17.03 -15.51 13.48
N TYR A 33 18.04 -16.29 13.13
CA TYR A 33 19.05 -15.85 12.16
C TYR A 33 18.71 -16.31 10.74
N PRO A 34 19.06 -15.49 9.72
CA PRO A 34 18.96 -15.91 8.33
C PRO A 34 19.80 -17.16 8.09
N SER A 35 19.22 -18.14 7.43
CA SER A 35 19.90 -19.41 7.15
C SER A 35 19.87 -19.74 5.66
N ILE A 36 20.95 -20.33 5.17
CA ILE A 36 21.06 -20.83 3.80
C ILE A 36 21.60 -22.25 3.80
N ARG A 37 21.05 -23.10 2.93
CA ARG A 37 21.62 -24.41 2.67
C ARG A 37 22.87 -24.24 1.79
N TYR A 38 23.95 -24.93 2.16
CA TYR A 38 25.17 -24.91 1.36
C TYR A 38 24.96 -25.70 0.05
N ASN A 39 24.96 -25.02 -1.07
CA ASN A 39 25.01 -25.58 -2.41
C ASN A 39 26.38 -25.33 -3.05
N ASN A 40 26.84 -24.12 -2.99
CA ASN A 40 28.18 -23.70 -3.45
C ASN A 40 28.62 -22.42 -2.72
N ALA A 41 29.89 -22.11 -2.79
CA ALA A 41 30.49 -20.99 -2.09
C ALA A 41 30.00 -19.62 -2.60
N LEU A 42 29.63 -19.50 -3.88
CA LEU A 42 29.15 -18.24 -4.46
C LEU A 42 27.79 -17.86 -3.88
N GLU A 43 26.85 -18.79 -3.84
CA GLU A 43 25.53 -18.57 -3.25
C GLU A 43 25.62 -18.17 -1.78
N VAL A 44 26.51 -18.81 -1.01
CA VAL A 44 26.74 -18.44 0.40
C VAL A 44 27.31 -17.03 0.52
N LEU A 45 28.25 -16.66 -0.36
CA LEU A 45 28.83 -15.31 -0.38
C LEU A 45 27.79 -14.26 -0.72
N GLU A 46 26.98 -14.49 -1.77
CA GLU A 46 25.90 -13.58 -2.17
C GLU A 46 24.89 -13.39 -1.04
N PHE A 47 24.46 -14.49 -0.40
CA PHE A 47 23.56 -14.45 0.73
C PHE A 47 24.14 -13.67 1.91
N ALA A 48 25.40 -13.92 2.28
CA ALA A 48 26.09 -13.23 3.37
C ALA A 48 26.24 -11.72 3.09
N LEU A 49 26.52 -11.34 1.83
CA LEU A 49 26.58 -9.94 1.42
C LEU A 49 25.22 -9.26 1.52
N MET A 50 24.16 -9.89 1.01
CA MET A 50 22.82 -9.36 1.09
C MET A 50 22.35 -9.17 2.53
N GLU A 51 22.60 -10.15 3.41
CA GLU A 51 22.27 -10.06 4.82
C GLU A 51 23.08 -8.99 5.56
N THR A 52 24.35 -8.80 5.18
CA THR A 52 25.16 -7.71 5.72
C THR A 52 24.61 -6.34 5.32
N VAL A 53 24.21 -6.16 4.06
CA VAL A 53 23.59 -4.93 3.59
C VAL A 53 22.26 -4.70 4.28
N ARG A 54 21.41 -5.73 4.40
CA ARG A 54 20.13 -5.67 5.13
C ARG A 54 20.34 -5.26 6.59
N PHE A 55 21.28 -5.86 7.28
CA PHE A 55 21.61 -5.55 8.66
C PHE A 55 22.01 -4.07 8.83
N GLN A 56 22.92 -3.56 7.97
CA GLN A 56 23.36 -2.17 7.96
C GLN A 56 22.21 -1.20 7.64
N TYR A 57 21.35 -1.57 6.72
CA TYR A 57 20.16 -0.80 6.37
C TYR A 57 19.19 -0.71 7.56
N CYS A 58 18.86 -1.84 8.18
CA CYS A 58 17.98 -1.89 9.35
C CYS A 58 18.55 -1.08 10.54
N ASP A 59 19.86 -1.15 10.78
CA ASP A 59 20.51 -0.36 11.84
C ASP A 59 20.34 1.15 11.61
N LYS A 60 20.59 1.64 10.39
CA LYS A 60 20.38 3.04 10.04
C LYS A 60 18.92 3.45 10.09
N LEU A 61 18.03 2.60 9.59
CA LEU A 61 16.58 2.84 9.57
C LEU A 61 16.05 2.98 11.02
N MET A 62 16.37 2.04 11.89
CA MET A 62 15.94 2.09 13.29
C MET A 62 16.55 3.27 14.04
N GLY A 63 17.78 3.64 13.72
CA GLY A 63 18.41 4.87 14.20
C GLY A 63 17.67 6.13 13.78
N MET A 64 17.21 6.22 12.53
CA MET A 64 16.38 7.32 12.05
C MET A 64 15.07 7.44 12.82
N TYR A 65 14.35 6.34 13.00
CA TYR A 65 13.10 6.33 13.77
C TYR A 65 13.33 6.79 15.19
N LYS A 66 14.36 6.31 15.87
CA LYS A 66 14.74 6.71 17.22
C LYS A 66 15.05 8.20 17.30
N ASN A 67 15.83 8.74 16.39
CA ASN A 67 16.23 10.15 16.35
C ASN A 67 15.04 11.09 16.08
N ASN A 68 14.01 10.62 15.38
CA ASN A 68 12.78 11.37 15.13
C ASN A 68 11.72 11.17 16.22
N SER A 69 12.09 10.60 17.36
CA SER A 69 11.20 10.36 18.51
C SER A 69 9.95 9.52 18.18
N TYR A 70 10.05 8.64 17.19
CA TYR A 70 8.96 7.73 16.82
C TYR A 70 8.64 6.72 17.91
N PHE A 71 9.67 6.24 18.60
CA PHE A 71 9.61 5.20 19.61
C PHE A 71 10.07 5.73 20.96
N THR A 72 9.30 6.65 21.54
CA THR A 72 9.53 7.11 22.90
C THR A 72 9.20 5.99 23.87
N ASN A 73 10.11 5.64 24.76
CA ASN A 73 9.98 4.58 25.77
C ASN A 73 10.04 3.13 25.24
N ALA A 74 10.51 2.91 24.03
CA ALA A 74 10.71 1.57 23.48
C ALA A 74 12.21 1.23 23.32
N LYS A 75 12.56 -0.02 23.57
CA LYS A 75 13.86 -0.58 23.18
C LYS A 75 13.87 -0.86 21.71
N THR A 76 14.78 -0.27 20.97
CA THR A 76 14.94 -0.52 19.52
C THR A 76 16.06 -1.54 19.25
N PHE A 77 15.78 -2.47 18.35
CA PHE A 77 16.74 -3.44 17.81
C PHE A 77 16.84 -3.23 16.30
N ASN A 78 17.99 -3.64 15.71
CA ASN A 78 18.24 -3.60 14.28
C ASN A 78 17.93 -4.93 13.56
N ARG A 79 17.40 -5.90 14.28
CA ARG A 79 16.95 -7.23 13.82
C ARG A 79 15.88 -7.74 14.77
N VAL A 80 15.21 -8.83 14.41
CA VAL A 80 14.32 -9.56 15.31
C VAL A 80 15.14 -10.01 16.54
N PRO A 81 14.80 -9.55 17.76
CA PRO A 81 15.54 -9.92 18.94
C PRO A 81 15.24 -11.36 19.36
N ASP A 82 16.20 -12.04 19.92
CA ASP A 82 16.03 -13.34 20.56
C ASP A 82 15.95 -13.21 22.09
N SER A 83 15.65 -14.31 22.76
CA SER A 83 15.51 -14.36 24.22
C SER A 83 16.77 -13.92 24.99
N PHE A 84 17.97 -14.05 24.39
CA PHE A 84 19.20 -13.58 25.00
C PHE A 84 19.28 -12.05 24.95
N MET A 85 18.88 -11.44 23.83
CA MET A 85 18.87 -9.98 23.65
C MET A 85 17.80 -9.30 24.50
N LEU A 86 16.73 -10.02 24.82
CA LEU A 86 15.57 -9.52 25.57
C LEU A 86 15.74 -9.59 27.08
N LYS A 87 16.73 -10.34 27.59
CA LYS A 87 16.87 -10.68 29.01
C LYS A 87 16.93 -9.51 29.96
N ASP A 88 17.61 -8.42 29.56
CA ASP A 88 17.85 -7.26 30.42
C ASP A 88 17.20 -5.97 29.88
N VAL A 89 16.18 -6.08 29.04
CA VAL A 89 15.47 -4.93 28.50
C VAL A 89 14.58 -4.31 29.58
N ALA A 90 14.85 -3.06 29.93
CA ALA A 90 14.10 -2.31 30.95
C ALA A 90 12.85 -1.63 30.37
N GLU A 91 12.91 -1.22 29.12
CA GLU A 91 11.82 -0.48 28.45
C GLU A 91 10.54 -1.32 28.38
N PRO A 92 9.35 -0.67 28.45
CA PRO A 92 8.07 -1.36 28.46
C PRO A 92 7.70 -1.98 27.10
N GLU A 93 8.25 -1.47 26.02
CA GLU A 93 7.95 -1.88 24.65
C GLU A 93 9.22 -2.17 23.86
N ILE A 94 9.13 -3.01 22.87
CA ILE A 94 10.22 -3.45 22.00
C ILE A 94 9.86 -3.13 20.56
N VAL A 95 10.79 -2.53 19.81
CA VAL A 95 10.64 -2.26 18.38
C VAL A 95 11.82 -2.82 17.62
N TYR A 96 11.53 -3.50 16.51
CA TYR A 96 12.51 -4.15 15.64
C TYR A 96 12.08 -4.02 14.16
N PRO A 97 12.98 -4.22 13.17
CA PRO A 97 12.65 -4.11 11.75
C PRO A 97 11.63 -5.16 11.28
N GLU A 98 10.93 -4.85 10.20
CA GLU A 98 10.09 -5.81 9.49
C GLU A 98 10.85 -7.09 9.07
N PRO A 99 10.19 -8.24 8.97
CA PRO A 99 8.76 -8.48 9.17
C PRO A 99 8.37 -8.65 10.62
N GLU A 100 7.11 -8.34 10.95
CA GLU A 100 6.56 -8.54 12.29
C GLU A 100 6.37 -10.02 12.60
N LEU A 101 6.77 -10.41 13.83
CA LEU A 101 6.45 -11.73 14.38
C LEU A 101 4.95 -11.86 14.63
N TYR A 102 4.44 -13.07 14.49
CA TYR A 102 3.08 -13.35 14.89
C TYR A 102 2.94 -13.36 16.41
N ALA A 103 1.72 -13.18 16.91
CA ALA A 103 1.46 -13.08 18.33
C ALA A 103 1.99 -14.32 19.11
N ASP A 104 1.74 -15.52 18.56
CA ASP A 104 2.21 -16.77 19.14
C ASP A 104 3.74 -16.98 19.13
N GLU A 105 4.45 -16.25 18.28
CA GLU A 105 5.92 -16.21 18.22
C GLU A 105 6.47 -15.21 19.23
N SER A 106 5.91 -14.00 19.25
CA SER A 106 6.35 -12.94 20.17
C SER A 106 6.09 -13.29 21.64
N GLU A 107 4.95 -13.90 21.97
CA GLU A 107 4.60 -14.39 23.31
C GLU A 107 5.60 -15.43 23.86
N LYS A 108 6.24 -16.21 22.99
CA LYS A 108 7.28 -17.17 23.39
C LYS A 108 8.63 -16.50 23.71
N LEU A 109 8.83 -15.28 23.26
CA LEU A 109 10.08 -14.54 23.46
C LEU A 109 10.03 -13.67 24.70
N THR A 110 8.90 -13.00 24.96
CA THR A 110 8.75 -12.05 26.05
C THR A 110 7.27 -11.73 26.31
N ASP A 111 6.98 -11.33 27.55
CA ASP A 111 5.66 -10.81 27.94
C ASP A 111 5.47 -9.31 27.54
N LYS A 112 6.50 -8.67 27.01
CA LYS A 112 6.44 -7.26 26.60
C LYS A 112 5.89 -7.14 25.19
N PRO A 113 5.09 -6.08 24.91
CA PRO A 113 4.66 -5.79 23.54
C PRO A 113 5.83 -5.62 22.60
N MET A 114 5.77 -6.33 21.48
CA MET A 114 6.76 -6.29 20.41
C MET A 114 6.13 -5.73 19.14
N HIS A 115 6.78 -4.77 18.53
CA HIS A 115 6.27 -4.05 17.37
C HIS A 115 7.33 -3.87 16.29
N THR A 116 6.88 -3.69 15.06
CA THR A 116 7.68 -3.17 13.96
C THR A 116 7.26 -1.72 13.64
N PRO A 117 8.00 -0.98 12.81
CA PRO A 117 7.56 0.35 12.38
C PRO A 117 6.17 0.36 11.75
N LEU A 118 5.76 -0.73 11.08
CA LEU A 118 4.42 -0.84 10.48
C LEU A 118 3.32 -1.05 11.53
N SER A 119 3.55 -1.91 12.52
CA SER A 119 2.56 -2.21 13.57
C SER A 119 2.58 -1.19 14.70
N PHE A 120 3.72 -0.52 14.94
CA PHE A 120 3.82 0.53 15.94
C PHE A 120 3.01 1.76 15.49
N SER A 121 1.84 1.91 16.04
CA SER A 121 0.97 3.03 15.73
C SER A 121 0.53 3.72 17.01
N LYS A 122 0.77 5.05 17.08
CA LYS A 122 0.19 5.92 18.10
C LYS A 122 -1.05 6.65 17.57
N SER A 123 -1.67 6.12 16.53
CA SER A 123 -2.90 6.64 15.94
C SER A 123 -4.02 5.65 16.13
N ASN A 124 -5.18 6.14 16.53
CA ASN A 124 -6.38 5.30 16.65
C ASN A 124 -7.04 5.15 15.28
N ILE A 125 -6.56 4.19 14.48
CA ILE A 125 -7.13 3.87 13.17
C ILE A 125 -8.02 2.62 13.19
N SER A 126 -8.19 1.97 14.33
CA SER A 126 -9.08 0.82 14.47
C SER A 126 -10.49 1.16 14.00
N GLY A 127 -11.08 0.31 13.18
CA GLY A 127 -12.41 0.51 12.59
C GLY A 127 -12.48 1.56 11.49
N LYS A 128 -11.39 2.29 11.16
CA LYS A 128 -11.36 3.26 10.07
C LYS A 128 -11.29 2.56 8.71
N ARG A 129 -11.77 3.24 7.67
CA ARG A 129 -11.90 2.73 6.32
C ARG A 129 -10.92 3.43 5.38
N PHE A 130 -9.93 2.67 4.89
CA PHE A 130 -8.87 3.16 4.04
C PHE A 130 -9.10 2.77 2.57
N GLY A 131 -9.38 3.75 1.73
CA GLY A 131 -9.40 3.55 0.30
C GLY A 131 -7.98 3.62 -0.29
N ILE A 132 -7.54 2.55 -0.96
CA ILE A 132 -6.27 2.53 -1.68
C ILE A 132 -6.53 2.60 -3.18
N SER A 133 -5.85 3.53 -3.86
CA SER A 133 -5.84 3.70 -5.31
C SER A 133 -4.42 3.50 -5.81
N ILE A 134 -4.08 2.27 -6.12
CA ILE A 134 -2.78 1.90 -6.69
C ILE A 134 -3.00 1.22 -8.03
N SER A 135 -2.32 1.68 -9.06
CA SER A 135 -2.29 1.03 -10.37
C SER A 135 -0.96 1.26 -11.06
N ASP A 136 -0.70 0.48 -12.12
CA ASP A 136 0.56 0.53 -12.85
C ASP A 136 0.89 1.95 -13.31
N SER A 137 2.14 2.34 -13.13
CA SER A 137 2.74 3.54 -13.71
C SER A 137 3.36 3.19 -15.07
N PRO A 138 3.53 4.18 -15.97
CA PRO A 138 4.33 3.99 -17.18
C PRO A 138 5.74 3.48 -16.86
N GLU A 139 6.24 2.54 -17.66
CA GLU A 139 7.56 1.94 -17.44
C GLU A 139 8.68 2.98 -17.51
N GLU A 140 8.54 3.99 -18.36
CA GLU A 140 9.49 5.11 -18.48
C GLU A 140 9.59 5.93 -17.19
N ASP A 141 8.45 6.19 -16.52
CA ASP A 141 8.43 6.88 -15.23
C ASP A 141 9.16 6.06 -14.16
N MET A 142 8.86 4.77 -14.10
CA MET A 142 9.49 3.87 -13.13
C MET A 142 11.00 3.77 -13.36
N ALA A 143 11.43 3.61 -14.61
CA ALA A 143 12.85 3.55 -14.97
C ALA A 143 13.59 4.86 -14.61
N ARG A 144 12.96 6.02 -14.87
CA ARG A 144 13.50 7.34 -14.50
C ARG A 144 13.69 7.50 -12.98
N LEU A 145 12.83 6.85 -12.20
CA LEU A 145 12.89 6.85 -10.73
C LEU A 145 13.78 5.72 -10.17
N GLY A 146 14.42 4.93 -11.02
CA GLY A 146 15.20 3.77 -10.61
C GLY A 146 14.36 2.63 -10.04
N GLN A 147 13.13 2.49 -10.49
CA GLN A 147 12.14 1.55 -10.00
C GLN A 147 11.60 0.65 -11.11
N ASP A 148 10.86 -0.37 -10.73
CA ASP A 148 10.07 -1.24 -11.60
C ASP A 148 8.70 -1.55 -10.97
N LYS A 149 7.91 -2.38 -11.64
CA LYS A 149 6.57 -2.77 -11.18
C LYS A 149 6.56 -3.47 -9.80
N SER A 150 7.67 -4.08 -9.38
CA SER A 150 7.77 -4.76 -8.08
C SER A 150 7.69 -3.76 -6.92
N HIS A 151 8.18 -2.55 -7.10
CA HIS A 151 8.16 -1.49 -6.08
C HIS A 151 6.72 -1.05 -5.73
N LEU A 152 5.85 -0.87 -6.74
CA LEU A 152 4.42 -0.58 -6.50
C LEU A 152 3.69 -1.76 -5.84
N LYS A 153 4.01 -2.99 -6.22
CA LYS A 153 3.44 -4.19 -5.60
C LYS A 153 3.87 -4.31 -4.14
N CYS A 154 5.13 -4.08 -3.86
CA CYS A 154 5.68 -4.08 -2.51
C CYS A 154 5.03 -2.99 -1.64
N LEU A 155 4.88 -1.78 -2.20
CA LEU A 155 4.15 -0.68 -1.55
C LEU A 155 2.71 -1.07 -1.21
N ALA A 156 1.99 -1.69 -2.14
CA ALA A 156 0.61 -2.15 -1.90
C ALA A 156 0.51 -3.14 -0.75
N LYS A 157 1.44 -4.12 -0.69
CA LYS A 157 1.53 -5.09 0.40
C LYS A 157 1.80 -4.42 1.75
N ILE A 158 2.79 -3.54 1.83
CA ILE A 158 3.17 -2.83 3.05
C ILE A 158 2.00 -1.95 3.55
N LEU A 159 1.31 -1.24 2.65
CA LEU A 159 0.13 -0.46 3.02
C LEU A 159 -1.01 -1.34 3.53
N ALA A 160 -1.26 -2.48 2.87
CA ALA A 160 -2.26 -3.44 3.33
C ALA A 160 -1.93 -3.97 4.74
N GLN A 161 -0.68 -4.37 4.97
CA GLN A 161 -0.21 -4.81 6.29
C GLN A 161 -0.42 -3.73 7.36
N LYS A 162 0.00 -2.49 7.10
CA LYS A 162 -0.19 -1.37 8.02
C LYS A 162 -1.65 -1.14 8.38
N ILE A 163 -2.55 -1.20 7.40
CA ILE A 163 -3.99 -0.98 7.59
C ILE A 163 -4.60 -2.14 8.36
N ILE A 164 -4.43 -3.36 7.87
CA ILE A 164 -5.12 -4.55 8.40
C ILE A 164 -4.64 -4.90 9.81
N ARG A 165 -3.34 -4.82 10.07
CA ARG A 165 -2.76 -5.13 11.40
C ARG A 165 -3.12 -4.12 12.48
N ASN A 166 -3.56 -2.91 12.10
CA ASN A 166 -4.08 -1.90 13.02
C ASN A 166 -5.62 -1.88 13.07
N ASP A 167 -6.27 -3.02 12.77
CA ASP A 167 -7.71 -3.19 12.85
C ASP A 167 -8.54 -2.24 11.98
N ALA A 168 -7.95 -1.69 10.94
CA ALA A 168 -8.63 -0.87 9.96
C ALA A 168 -9.10 -1.70 8.76
N LEU A 169 -10.12 -1.22 8.05
CA LEU A 169 -10.69 -1.86 6.88
C LEU A 169 -10.06 -1.30 5.60
N LEU A 170 -9.56 -2.17 4.75
CA LEU A 170 -9.02 -1.79 3.45
C LEU A 170 -10.12 -1.81 2.38
N MET A 171 -10.19 -0.75 1.57
CA MET A 171 -11.13 -0.62 0.47
C MET A 171 -10.38 -0.48 -0.85
N TYR A 172 -10.77 -1.26 -1.85
CA TYR A 172 -10.14 -1.26 -3.17
C TYR A 172 -11.16 -1.37 -4.29
N GLY A 173 -10.93 -0.67 -5.40
CA GLY A 173 -11.79 -0.68 -6.60
C GLY A 173 -11.31 -1.67 -7.65
N GLY A 174 -12.04 -2.69 -7.86
CA GLY A 174 -12.27 -3.55 -9.00
C GLY A 174 -11.19 -4.10 -9.89
N ASP A 175 -9.94 -4.37 -9.54
CA ASP A 175 -9.02 -5.08 -10.43
C ASP A 175 -8.91 -6.57 -10.04
N LEU A 176 -9.69 -7.42 -10.67
CA LEU A 176 -9.71 -8.87 -10.42
C LEU A 176 -8.86 -9.66 -11.43
N ARG A 177 -7.93 -9.00 -12.11
CA ARG A 177 -7.01 -9.68 -13.04
C ARG A 177 -5.98 -10.53 -12.27
N PRO A 178 -5.59 -11.70 -12.81
CA PRO A 178 -4.45 -12.44 -12.28
C PRO A 178 -3.19 -11.56 -12.21
N ASN A 179 -2.45 -11.65 -11.11
CA ASN A 179 -1.28 -10.82 -10.80
C ASN A 179 -1.58 -9.30 -10.73
N GLY A 180 -2.86 -8.90 -10.61
CA GLY A 180 -3.27 -7.52 -10.31
C GLY A 180 -3.04 -7.17 -8.84
N PHE A 181 -3.17 -5.88 -8.51
CA PHE A 181 -2.99 -5.39 -7.13
C PHE A 181 -3.96 -6.03 -6.14
N THR A 182 -5.20 -6.32 -6.55
CA THR A 182 -6.20 -6.99 -5.72
C THR A 182 -5.72 -8.34 -5.20
N GLN A 183 -5.01 -9.12 -6.02
CA GLN A 183 -4.47 -10.41 -5.60
C GLN A 183 -3.50 -10.26 -4.42
N PHE A 184 -2.56 -9.32 -4.52
CA PHE A 184 -1.58 -9.09 -3.45
C PHE A 184 -2.23 -8.64 -2.15
N LEU A 185 -3.24 -7.77 -2.23
CA LEU A 185 -3.99 -7.32 -1.06
C LEU A 185 -4.74 -8.49 -0.38
N PHE A 186 -5.30 -9.39 -1.17
CA PHE A 186 -6.01 -10.55 -0.65
C PHE A 186 -5.08 -11.61 -0.06
N GLU A 187 -3.91 -11.81 -0.65
CA GLU A 187 -2.88 -12.68 -0.08
C GLU A 187 -2.48 -12.21 1.33
N GLU A 188 -2.22 -10.91 1.50
CA GLU A 188 -1.92 -10.34 2.81
C GLU A 188 -3.08 -10.49 3.80
N ALA A 189 -4.32 -10.27 3.37
CA ALA A 189 -5.49 -10.45 4.22
C ALA A 189 -5.68 -11.91 4.67
N LYS A 190 -5.42 -12.88 3.78
CA LYS A 190 -5.44 -14.31 4.14
C LYS A 190 -4.37 -14.66 5.17
N VAL A 191 -3.15 -14.12 5.00
CA VAL A 191 -2.06 -14.35 5.96
C VAL A 191 -2.48 -13.87 7.35
N VAL A 192 -2.96 -12.63 7.47
CA VAL A 192 -3.42 -12.07 8.75
C VAL A 192 -4.58 -12.89 9.33
N SER A 193 -5.57 -13.27 8.50
CA SER A 193 -6.72 -14.07 8.94
C SER A 193 -6.34 -15.46 9.45
N ASN A 194 -5.34 -16.11 8.84
CA ASN A 194 -4.87 -17.43 9.24
C ASN A 194 -4.17 -17.41 10.62
N HIS A 195 -3.57 -16.28 10.98
CA HIS A 195 -2.91 -16.08 12.28
C HIS A 195 -3.86 -15.54 13.37
N SER A 196 -5.10 -15.25 13.03
CA SER A 196 -6.17 -14.86 13.98
C SER A 196 -7.40 -15.74 13.81
N PRO A 197 -7.30 -17.08 13.99
CA PRO A 197 -8.35 -18.04 13.60
C PRO A 197 -9.65 -17.88 14.38
N ASN A 198 -9.64 -17.22 15.52
CA ASN A 198 -10.83 -17.02 16.37
C ASN A 198 -11.67 -15.79 15.96
N GLU A 199 -11.16 -14.96 15.07
CA GLU A 199 -11.83 -13.76 14.58
C GLU A 199 -12.12 -13.86 13.09
N LYS A 200 -13.34 -14.28 12.71
CA LYS A 200 -13.81 -14.16 11.33
C LYS A 200 -14.10 -12.69 11.02
N LYS A 201 -13.11 -11.96 10.57
CA LYS A 201 -13.22 -10.54 10.28
C LYS A 201 -13.09 -10.28 8.78
N ILE A 202 -13.99 -9.45 8.24
CA ILE A 202 -13.81 -8.90 6.92
C ILE A 202 -12.72 -7.83 6.99
N LEU A 203 -11.64 -8.03 6.26
CA LEU A 203 -10.45 -7.18 6.25
C LEU A 203 -10.41 -6.27 5.02
N ILE A 204 -11.11 -6.67 3.95
CA ILE A 204 -11.16 -5.95 2.68
C ILE A 204 -12.61 -5.78 2.21
N GLU A 205 -12.95 -4.60 1.69
CA GLU A 205 -14.10 -4.38 0.82
C GLU A 205 -13.63 -4.11 -0.60
N ASN A 206 -14.02 -4.97 -1.54
CA ASN A 206 -13.73 -4.80 -2.96
C ASN A 206 -14.97 -4.30 -3.69
N TYR A 207 -14.85 -3.15 -4.35
CA TYR A 207 -15.92 -2.51 -5.10
C TYR A 207 -15.81 -2.88 -6.57
N THR A 208 -16.89 -3.41 -7.15
CA THR A 208 -16.97 -3.74 -8.57
C THR A 208 -17.99 -2.87 -9.27
N SER A 209 -17.60 -2.30 -10.41
CA SER A 209 -18.52 -1.53 -11.25
C SER A 209 -19.51 -2.43 -11.97
N TRP A 210 -20.66 -1.90 -12.34
CA TRP A 210 -21.75 -2.66 -12.98
C TRP A 210 -21.30 -3.49 -14.20
N PRO A 211 -20.48 -3.00 -15.16
CA PRO A 211 -20.10 -3.80 -16.32
C PRO A 211 -19.33 -5.07 -15.95
N MET A 212 -18.55 -5.06 -14.86
CA MET A 212 -17.83 -6.26 -14.41
C MET A 212 -18.78 -7.34 -13.91
N GLN A 213 -19.92 -6.98 -13.38
CA GLN A 213 -20.92 -7.92 -12.86
C GLN A 213 -21.68 -8.63 -13.97
N GLN A 214 -21.70 -8.05 -15.19
CA GLN A 214 -22.32 -8.65 -16.36
C GLN A 214 -21.46 -9.75 -16.99
N SER A 215 -20.15 -9.79 -16.65
CA SER A 215 -19.29 -10.87 -17.09
C SER A 215 -19.57 -12.13 -16.27
N ASP A 216 -20.20 -13.11 -16.87
CA ASP A 216 -20.48 -14.42 -16.27
C ASP A 216 -19.19 -15.30 -16.27
N SER A 217 -18.05 -14.72 -15.86
CA SER A 217 -16.79 -15.44 -15.87
C SER A 217 -16.70 -16.40 -14.68
N SER A 218 -16.40 -17.66 -14.99
CA SER A 218 -16.11 -18.67 -13.97
C SER A 218 -14.99 -18.24 -13.02
N GLU A 219 -14.04 -17.47 -13.52
CA GLU A 219 -12.91 -16.90 -12.77
C GLU A 219 -13.38 -15.95 -11.68
N LEU A 220 -14.29 -15.02 -11.98
CA LEU A 220 -14.83 -14.10 -10.99
C LEU A 220 -15.62 -14.83 -9.88
N LYS A 221 -16.40 -15.84 -10.26
CA LYS A 221 -17.13 -16.68 -9.30
C LYS A 221 -16.17 -17.45 -8.38
N GLN A 222 -15.13 -18.05 -8.95
CA GLN A 222 -14.09 -18.77 -8.21
C GLN A 222 -13.36 -17.80 -7.25
N TRP A 223 -12.91 -16.67 -7.74
CA TRP A 223 -12.26 -15.63 -6.94
C TRP A 223 -13.10 -15.19 -5.75
N THR A 224 -14.37 -14.90 -5.99
CA THR A 224 -15.31 -14.50 -4.94
C THR A 224 -15.46 -15.60 -3.88
N ALA A 225 -15.57 -16.86 -4.31
CA ALA A 225 -15.69 -17.99 -3.41
C ALA A 225 -14.43 -18.21 -2.55
N GLU A 226 -13.24 -18.10 -3.15
CA GLU A 226 -11.96 -18.29 -2.49
C GLU A 226 -11.63 -17.22 -1.44
N HIS A 227 -12.17 -16.00 -1.59
CA HIS A 227 -11.85 -14.87 -0.74
C HIS A 227 -12.98 -14.42 0.19
N LYS A 228 -14.12 -15.11 0.14
CA LYS A 228 -15.33 -14.79 0.93
C LYS A 228 -15.08 -14.66 2.44
N GLY A 229 -14.05 -15.33 2.96
CA GLY A 229 -13.72 -15.30 4.40
C GLY A 229 -13.07 -14.01 4.86
N VAL A 230 -12.38 -13.30 3.97
CA VAL A 230 -11.59 -12.09 4.28
C VAL A 230 -12.05 -10.86 3.51
N CYS A 231 -12.83 -11.02 2.44
CA CYS A 231 -13.28 -9.95 1.58
C CYS A 231 -14.80 -9.92 1.44
N LYS A 232 -15.36 -8.72 1.55
CA LYS A 232 -16.74 -8.41 1.16
C LYS A 232 -16.72 -7.74 -0.22
N PHE A 233 -17.41 -8.35 -1.18
CA PHE A 233 -17.58 -7.79 -2.52
C PHE A 233 -18.78 -6.88 -2.55
N ILE A 234 -18.59 -5.62 -2.93
CA ILE A 234 -19.60 -4.58 -3.05
C ILE A 234 -19.91 -4.37 -4.53
N ASN A 235 -21.04 -4.87 -4.97
CA ASN A 235 -21.48 -4.71 -6.34
C ASN A 235 -22.20 -3.37 -6.51
N CYS A 236 -21.62 -2.46 -7.30
CA CYS A 236 -22.24 -1.20 -7.65
C CYS A 236 -23.20 -1.43 -8.84
N GLY A 237 -24.46 -1.11 -8.67
CA GLY A 237 -25.46 -1.22 -9.75
C GLY A 237 -25.22 -0.23 -10.88
N LEU A 238 -26.04 -0.32 -11.93
CA LEU A 238 -26.09 0.70 -12.98
C LEU A 238 -26.53 2.04 -12.35
N PRO A 239 -25.80 3.15 -12.61
CA PRO A 239 -26.23 4.47 -12.15
C PRO A 239 -27.64 4.82 -12.64
N SER A 240 -28.44 5.49 -11.80
CA SER A 240 -29.84 5.80 -12.10
C SER A 240 -30.04 6.77 -13.28
N ASP A 241 -28.99 7.49 -13.65
CA ASP A 241 -28.93 8.42 -14.77
C ASP A 241 -28.38 7.81 -16.06
N VAL A 242 -28.15 6.49 -16.07
CA VAL A 242 -27.65 5.74 -17.22
C VAL A 242 -28.72 4.76 -17.70
N GLU A 243 -29.14 4.92 -18.94
CA GLU A 243 -30.05 3.97 -19.61
C GLU A 243 -29.26 2.88 -20.30
N TYR A 244 -29.64 1.63 -20.12
CA TYR A 244 -29.05 0.47 -20.75
C TYR A 244 -30.10 -0.62 -20.97
N THR A 245 -30.19 -1.13 -22.20
CA THR A 245 -31.01 -2.29 -22.54
C THR A 245 -30.10 -3.52 -22.73
N THR A 246 -30.53 -4.66 -22.20
CA THR A 246 -29.73 -5.91 -22.31
C THR A 246 -29.51 -6.26 -23.78
N GLY A 247 -28.19 -6.35 -24.13
CA GLY A 247 -27.76 -6.60 -25.52
C GLY A 247 -27.20 -5.37 -26.22
N ASP A 248 -27.37 -4.17 -25.67
CA ASP A 248 -26.73 -2.98 -26.22
C ASP A 248 -25.21 -3.00 -25.99
N GLU A 249 -24.47 -2.25 -26.80
CA GLU A 249 -23.04 -2.05 -26.62
C GLU A 249 -22.77 -1.18 -25.36
N ILE A 250 -21.83 -1.59 -24.53
CA ILE A 250 -21.35 -0.79 -23.40
C ILE A 250 -20.39 0.28 -23.93
N THR A 251 -20.91 1.47 -24.16
CA THR A 251 -20.16 2.62 -24.66
C THR A 251 -19.12 3.12 -23.64
N GLY A 252 -18.17 3.95 -24.09
CA GLY A 252 -17.22 4.64 -23.20
C GLY A 252 -17.91 5.51 -22.15
N TYR A 253 -19.05 6.13 -22.50
CA TYR A 253 -19.90 6.86 -21.57
C TYR A 253 -20.47 5.98 -20.46
N ILE A 254 -21.14 4.87 -20.81
CA ILE A 254 -21.74 3.94 -19.83
C ILE A 254 -20.68 3.42 -18.87
N LEU A 255 -19.55 2.93 -19.43
CA LEU A 255 -18.42 2.45 -18.62
C LEU A 255 -17.87 3.54 -17.70
N GLY A 256 -17.65 4.74 -18.23
CA GLY A 256 -17.15 5.88 -17.47
C GLY A 256 -18.07 6.26 -16.31
N ARG A 257 -19.39 6.35 -16.56
CA ARG A 257 -20.39 6.66 -15.54
C ARG A 257 -20.42 5.61 -14.42
N CYS A 258 -20.36 4.33 -14.79
CA CYS A 258 -20.31 3.23 -13.81
C CYS A 258 -19.04 3.28 -12.95
N LEU A 259 -17.89 3.62 -13.53
CA LEU A 259 -16.63 3.80 -12.79
C LEU A 259 -16.71 5.01 -11.85
N THR A 260 -17.24 6.13 -12.32
CA THR A 260 -17.45 7.34 -11.51
C THR A 260 -18.35 7.06 -10.31
N ASP A 261 -19.50 6.38 -10.53
CA ASP A 261 -20.43 6.03 -9.45
C ASP A 261 -19.78 5.09 -8.41
N MET A 262 -19.07 4.07 -8.87
CA MET A 262 -18.30 3.17 -7.99
C MET A 262 -17.29 3.95 -7.15
N ARG A 263 -16.51 4.87 -7.75
CA ARG A 263 -15.55 5.70 -7.04
C ARG A 263 -16.20 6.61 -6.02
N LYS A 264 -17.31 7.27 -6.39
CA LYS A 264 -18.08 8.10 -5.46
C LYS A 264 -18.53 7.30 -4.25
N ARG A 265 -19.19 6.15 -4.45
CA ARG A 265 -19.66 5.28 -3.36
C ARG A 265 -18.52 4.84 -2.43
N MET A 266 -17.36 4.50 -3.00
CA MET A 266 -16.19 4.11 -2.23
C MET A 266 -15.62 5.27 -1.43
N ILE A 267 -15.55 6.48 -2.02
CA ILE A 267 -15.04 7.68 -1.36
C ILE A 267 -15.99 8.14 -0.26
N ASP A 268 -17.31 8.11 -0.50
CA ASP A 268 -18.32 8.53 0.49
C ASP A 268 -18.14 7.84 1.84
N VAL A 269 -17.81 6.54 1.84
CA VAL A 269 -17.69 5.74 3.05
C VAL A 269 -16.24 5.60 3.53
N SER A 270 -15.24 6.10 2.80
CA SER A 270 -13.85 6.06 3.24
C SER A 270 -13.54 7.17 4.25
N ASP A 271 -12.67 6.87 5.24
CA ASP A 271 -12.13 7.87 6.16
C ASP A 271 -10.84 8.50 5.61
N VAL A 272 -10.08 7.74 4.82
CA VAL A 272 -8.77 8.14 4.27
C VAL A 272 -8.60 7.56 2.86
N ARG A 273 -7.92 8.31 1.97
CA ARG A 273 -7.47 7.83 0.65
C ARG A 273 -5.96 7.84 0.55
N ILE A 274 -5.40 6.77 -0.04
CA ILE A 274 -3.96 6.67 -0.36
C ILE A 274 -3.84 6.38 -1.87
N CYS A 275 -3.12 7.23 -2.61
CA CYS A 275 -3.02 7.15 -4.06
C CYS A 275 -1.56 7.04 -4.51
N ALA A 276 -1.24 6.06 -5.37
CA ALA A 276 0.10 5.84 -5.91
C ALA A 276 0.05 5.33 -7.37
N GLY A 277 1.02 5.76 -8.17
CA GLY A 277 1.12 5.36 -9.57
C GLY A 277 0.00 5.90 -10.43
N GLY A 278 -0.58 5.06 -11.27
CA GLY A 278 -1.74 5.35 -12.10
C GLY A 278 -1.42 5.61 -13.56
N LYS A 279 -2.27 5.08 -14.43
CA LYS A 279 -2.18 5.33 -15.87
C LYS A 279 -2.34 6.82 -16.17
N ILE A 280 -1.49 7.32 -17.05
CA ILE A 280 -1.58 8.70 -17.54
C ILE A 280 -2.37 8.81 -18.85
N SER A 281 -2.42 7.71 -19.64
CA SER A 281 -3.23 7.56 -20.86
C SER A 281 -3.84 6.16 -20.91
N ASP A 282 -4.66 5.88 -21.91
CA ASP A 282 -5.28 4.56 -22.15
C ASP A 282 -6.03 3.99 -20.93
N PHE A 283 -6.64 4.89 -20.19
CA PHE A 283 -7.51 4.56 -19.06
C PHE A 283 -8.96 4.38 -19.50
N LYS A 284 -9.75 3.75 -18.65
CA LYS A 284 -11.20 3.64 -18.82
C LYS A 284 -11.90 4.69 -17.96
N GLY A 285 -12.89 5.38 -18.54
CA GLY A 285 -13.66 6.39 -17.82
C GLY A 285 -13.52 7.79 -18.42
N CYS A 286 -14.07 8.80 -17.75
CA CYS A 286 -14.05 10.19 -18.22
C CYS A 286 -12.72 10.89 -18.01
N MET A 287 -11.91 10.43 -17.06
CA MET A 287 -10.56 10.89 -16.79
C MET A 287 -9.70 9.80 -16.15
N PRO A 288 -8.37 9.97 -16.04
CA PRO A 288 -7.51 9.01 -15.35
C PRO A 288 -8.04 8.69 -13.95
N GLY A 289 -8.12 7.39 -13.62
CA GLY A 289 -8.82 6.93 -12.42
C GLY A 289 -8.34 7.57 -11.13
N ILE A 290 -7.01 7.66 -10.94
CA ILE A 290 -6.43 8.32 -9.76
C ILE A 290 -6.75 9.81 -9.72
N LEU A 291 -6.73 10.51 -10.86
CA LEU A 291 -7.10 11.92 -10.92
C LEU A 291 -8.56 12.11 -10.48
N GLU A 292 -9.48 11.33 -11.03
CA GLU A 292 -10.90 11.40 -10.66
C GLU A 292 -11.11 11.13 -9.17
N GLU A 293 -10.44 10.12 -8.61
CA GLU A 293 -10.55 9.78 -7.19
C GLU A 293 -10.00 10.88 -6.29
N VAL A 294 -8.90 11.53 -6.68
CA VAL A 294 -8.35 12.69 -5.95
C VAL A 294 -9.32 13.87 -5.97
N LEU A 295 -9.86 14.22 -7.14
CA LEU A 295 -10.82 15.32 -7.26
C LEU A 295 -12.09 15.07 -6.43
N LEU A 296 -12.64 13.87 -6.51
CA LEU A 296 -13.82 13.47 -5.72
C LEU A 296 -13.53 13.48 -4.21
N ALA A 297 -12.35 13.03 -3.80
CA ALA A 297 -11.98 13.01 -2.39
C ALA A 297 -11.74 14.42 -1.84
N VAL A 298 -11.14 15.33 -2.62
CA VAL A 298 -10.99 16.74 -2.25
C VAL A 298 -12.36 17.42 -2.15
N GLU A 299 -13.26 17.18 -3.10
CA GLU A 299 -14.64 17.71 -3.07
C GLU A 299 -15.38 17.32 -1.78
N GLN A 300 -15.16 16.09 -1.31
CA GLN A 300 -15.74 15.56 -0.08
C GLN A 300 -14.88 15.84 1.18
N LYS A 301 -13.80 16.60 1.06
CA LYS A 301 -12.85 16.93 2.14
C LYS A 301 -12.28 15.70 2.85
N LYS A 302 -12.12 14.60 2.14
CA LYS A 302 -11.49 13.38 2.69
C LYS A 302 -9.97 13.56 2.75
N PRO A 303 -9.29 13.07 3.81
CA PRO A 303 -7.84 13.02 3.89
C PRO A 303 -7.23 12.20 2.75
N ILE A 304 -6.22 12.77 2.07
CA ILE A 304 -5.56 12.13 0.90
C ILE A 304 -4.05 12.13 1.09
N PHE A 305 -3.44 10.95 1.01
CA PHE A 305 -1.99 10.78 0.89
C PHE A 305 -1.64 10.49 -0.57
N LEU A 306 -0.86 11.40 -1.19
CA LEU A 306 -0.41 11.27 -2.57
C LEU A 306 1.06 10.84 -2.60
N LEU A 307 1.33 9.70 -3.22
CA LEU A 307 2.65 9.07 -3.27
C LEU A 307 3.24 9.25 -4.69
N GLY A 308 3.85 10.41 -4.95
CA GLY A 308 4.37 10.75 -6.27
C GLY A 308 5.67 10.05 -6.62
N GLY A 309 6.45 9.58 -5.62
CA GLY A 309 7.73 8.90 -5.82
C GLY A 309 7.64 7.57 -6.58
N PHE A 310 6.45 7.14 -6.97
CA PHE A 310 6.18 5.92 -7.75
C PHE A 310 5.69 6.21 -9.19
N GLY A 311 5.82 7.44 -9.65
CA GLY A 311 5.46 7.83 -11.01
C GLY A 311 3.96 7.89 -11.29
N GLY A 312 3.60 7.85 -12.57
CA GLY A 312 2.22 7.81 -13.04
C GLY A 312 1.43 9.09 -12.77
N MET A 313 0.11 8.95 -12.74
CA MET A 313 -0.80 10.08 -12.53
C MET A 313 -0.61 10.75 -11.15
N SER A 314 -0.28 9.96 -10.12
CA SER A 314 0.00 10.49 -8.78
C SER A 314 1.19 11.47 -8.81
N GLU A 315 2.26 11.15 -9.55
CA GLU A 315 3.42 12.05 -9.70
C GLU A 315 3.03 13.36 -10.42
N ARG A 316 2.21 13.30 -11.47
CA ARG A 316 1.74 14.49 -12.19
C ARG A 316 0.95 15.44 -11.28
N ILE A 317 0.06 14.88 -10.46
CA ILE A 317 -0.69 15.66 -9.47
C ILE A 317 0.25 16.25 -8.42
N CYS A 318 1.17 15.47 -7.87
CA CYS A 318 2.16 15.93 -6.89
C CYS A 318 3.03 17.06 -7.45
N ARG A 319 3.49 16.93 -8.70
CA ARG A 319 4.27 17.97 -9.40
C ARG A 319 3.48 19.26 -9.52
N TYR A 320 2.21 19.20 -9.91
CA TYR A 320 1.34 20.38 -9.95
C TYR A 320 1.18 21.02 -8.56
N LEU A 321 0.94 20.23 -7.53
CA LEU A 321 0.78 20.73 -6.16
C LEU A 321 2.02 21.43 -5.64
N SER A 322 3.22 20.92 -5.95
CA SER A 322 4.49 21.48 -5.51
C SER A 322 4.91 22.73 -6.31
N THR A 323 4.72 22.72 -7.64
CA THR A 323 5.27 23.75 -8.53
C THR A 323 4.24 24.78 -8.99
N LYS A 324 2.96 24.46 -8.93
CA LYS A 324 1.84 25.19 -9.54
C LYS A 324 1.95 25.36 -11.07
N ILE A 325 2.82 24.56 -11.70
CA ILE A 325 2.90 24.46 -13.16
C ILE A 325 2.07 23.24 -13.56
N LEU A 326 1.01 23.49 -14.36
CA LEU A 326 0.09 22.42 -14.78
C LEU A 326 0.80 21.48 -15.77
N PRO A 327 1.00 20.20 -15.45
CA PRO A 327 1.46 19.21 -16.41
C PRO A 327 0.44 19.02 -17.54
N GLU A 328 0.94 18.86 -18.77
CA GLU A 328 0.07 18.69 -19.94
C GLU A 328 -0.86 17.49 -19.78
N GLU A 329 -0.39 16.41 -19.16
CA GLU A 329 -1.14 15.16 -18.90
C GLU A 329 -2.39 15.39 -18.03
N LEU A 330 -2.47 16.51 -17.33
CA LEU A 330 -3.63 16.92 -16.53
C LEU A 330 -4.62 17.81 -17.31
N THR A 331 -4.52 17.86 -18.65
CA THR A 331 -5.41 18.63 -19.52
C THR A 331 -6.20 17.72 -20.46
N ILE A 332 -7.41 18.14 -20.82
CA ILE A 332 -8.26 17.38 -21.74
C ILE A 332 -7.66 17.33 -23.15
N GLU A 333 -7.02 18.42 -23.58
CA GLU A 333 -6.38 18.55 -24.90
C GLU A 333 -5.29 17.48 -25.07
N TRP A 334 -4.44 17.33 -24.06
CA TRP A 334 -3.40 16.31 -24.10
C TRP A 334 -4.00 14.91 -24.14
N GLN A 335 -4.99 14.62 -23.31
CA GLN A 335 -5.66 13.31 -23.27
C GLN A 335 -6.30 12.96 -24.61
N LEU A 336 -6.99 13.92 -25.24
CA LEU A 336 -7.56 13.74 -26.58
C LEU A 336 -6.50 13.51 -27.65
N SER A 337 -5.31 14.10 -27.51
CA SER A 337 -4.21 13.93 -28.46
C SER A 337 -3.55 12.52 -28.39
N LYS A 338 -3.68 11.80 -27.28
CA LYS A 338 -2.94 10.56 -27.02
C LYS A 338 -3.74 9.29 -27.32
N SER A 339 -5.07 9.33 -27.23
CA SER A 339 -5.88 8.12 -27.36
C SER A 339 -7.11 8.34 -28.24
N SER A 340 -7.18 7.58 -29.34
CA SER A 340 -8.38 7.57 -30.19
C SER A 340 -9.59 6.95 -29.50
N GLU A 341 -9.38 6.03 -28.56
CA GLU A 341 -10.45 5.46 -27.74
C GLU A 341 -11.03 6.50 -26.79
N TYR A 342 -10.15 7.31 -26.18
CA TYR A 342 -10.59 8.40 -25.32
C TYR A 342 -11.35 9.49 -26.11
N GLN A 343 -10.94 9.78 -27.35
CA GLN A 343 -11.72 10.69 -28.22
C GLN A 343 -13.15 10.19 -28.45
N LYS A 344 -13.35 8.88 -28.61
CA LYS A 344 -14.70 8.30 -28.73
C LYS A 344 -15.48 8.48 -27.44
N THR A 345 -14.85 8.13 -26.30
CA THR A 345 -15.45 8.33 -24.98
C THR A 345 -15.88 9.78 -24.74
N ALA A 346 -15.01 10.74 -25.07
CA ALA A 346 -15.34 12.17 -24.93
C ALA A 346 -16.55 12.60 -25.80
N LYS A 347 -16.62 12.11 -27.04
CA LYS A 347 -17.78 12.33 -27.91
C LYS A 347 -19.07 11.70 -27.36
N ASP A 348 -18.96 10.51 -26.75
CA ASP A 348 -20.12 9.88 -26.10
C ASP A 348 -20.64 10.73 -24.93
N TYR A 349 -19.74 11.34 -24.13
CA TYR A 349 -20.10 12.29 -23.06
C TYR A 349 -20.73 13.57 -23.62
N GLU A 350 -20.16 14.14 -24.67
CA GLU A 350 -20.70 15.32 -25.35
C GLU A 350 -22.11 15.06 -25.88
N ALA A 351 -22.34 13.89 -26.49
CA ALA A 351 -23.66 13.48 -26.98
C ALA A 351 -24.72 13.43 -25.88
N GLN A 352 -24.31 13.12 -24.65
CA GLN A 352 -25.16 13.15 -23.45
C GLN A 352 -25.22 14.54 -22.78
N LYS A 353 -24.57 15.55 -23.35
CA LYS A 353 -24.45 16.92 -22.80
C LYS A 353 -23.83 16.97 -21.40
N ILE A 354 -22.85 16.10 -21.17
CA ILE A 354 -22.11 16.04 -19.91
C ILE A 354 -20.66 16.42 -20.19
N ASP A 355 -20.19 17.48 -19.51
CA ASP A 355 -18.82 17.96 -19.63
C ASP A 355 -17.87 17.12 -18.80
N ILE A 356 -16.68 16.85 -19.39
CA ILE A 356 -15.55 16.26 -18.69
C ILE A 356 -14.68 17.42 -18.20
N ASP A 357 -14.82 17.78 -16.93
CA ASP A 357 -14.24 19.00 -16.37
C ASP A 357 -12.85 18.78 -15.75
N TYR A 358 -11.79 18.99 -16.52
CA TYR A 358 -10.41 19.02 -16.06
C TYR A 358 -10.03 20.33 -15.34
N SER A 359 -10.83 21.39 -15.46
CA SER A 359 -10.53 22.67 -14.81
C SER A 359 -10.51 22.56 -13.27
N LYS A 360 -11.18 21.58 -12.71
CA LYS A 360 -11.15 21.27 -11.27
C LYS A 360 -9.73 21.03 -10.74
N VAL A 361 -8.80 20.57 -11.58
CA VAL A 361 -7.38 20.39 -11.20
C VAL A 361 -6.78 21.71 -10.72
N LEU A 362 -7.15 22.84 -11.32
CA LEU A 362 -6.61 24.16 -10.99
C LEU A 362 -6.94 24.59 -9.55
N SER A 363 -8.00 24.02 -8.97
CA SER A 363 -8.41 24.29 -7.58
C SER A 363 -7.61 23.50 -6.54
N LEU A 364 -6.82 22.49 -6.96
CA LEU A 364 -6.06 21.65 -6.04
C LEU A 364 -4.93 22.44 -5.36
N GLY A 365 -4.82 22.25 -4.05
CA GLY A 365 -3.74 22.78 -3.22
C GLY A 365 -3.25 21.73 -2.22
N ILE A 366 -2.05 21.91 -1.68
CA ILE A 366 -1.53 21.01 -0.63
C ILE A 366 -2.48 21.00 0.57
N SER A 367 -3.03 22.16 0.93
CA SER A 367 -4.01 22.27 2.03
C SER A 367 -5.31 21.48 1.80
N SER A 368 -5.70 21.27 0.54
CA SER A 368 -6.91 20.50 0.22
C SER A 368 -6.74 18.99 0.41
N LEU A 369 -5.51 18.50 0.60
CA LEU A 369 -5.24 17.09 0.91
C LEU A 369 -5.71 16.70 2.31
N ASN A 370 -5.82 17.65 3.24
CA ASN A 370 -6.37 17.47 4.58
C ASN A 370 -5.84 16.23 5.34
N ASN A 371 -4.57 15.84 5.10
CA ASN A 371 -3.99 14.59 5.55
C ASN A 371 -3.17 14.68 6.85
N GLY A 372 -3.24 15.82 7.54
CA GLY A 372 -2.54 16.03 8.80
C GLY A 372 -1.02 16.27 8.68
N LEU A 373 -0.47 16.33 7.45
CA LEU A 373 0.94 16.63 7.19
C LEU A 373 1.18 18.13 6.98
N SER A 374 2.38 18.59 7.35
CA SER A 374 2.85 19.93 6.96
C SER A 374 3.11 20.01 5.44
N THR A 375 3.31 21.22 4.93
CA THR A 375 3.68 21.42 3.52
C THR A 375 5.01 20.73 3.17
N GLU A 376 6.01 20.81 4.05
CA GLU A 376 7.32 20.16 3.87
C GLU A 376 7.19 18.64 3.85
N GLN A 377 6.40 18.08 4.77
CA GLN A 377 6.13 16.64 4.84
C GLN A 377 5.38 16.14 3.60
N ASN A 378 4.39 16.89 3.12
CA ASN A 378 3.71 16.58 1.86
C ASN A 378 4.67 16.64 0.67
N ASN A 379 5.49 17.70 0.55
CA ASN A 379 6.48 17.80 -0.51
C ASN A 379 7.49 16.64 -0.47
N ARG A 380 7.85 16.16 0.71
CA ARG A 380 8.70 14.98 0.86
C ARG A 380 7.97 13.71 0.41
N LEU A 381 6.71 13.53 0.81
CA LEU A 381 5.86 12.40 0.41
C LEU A 381 5.65 12.34 -1.12
N PHE A 382 5.60 13.51 -1.78
CA PHE A 382 5.41 13.61 -3.23
C PHE A 382 6.60 13.08 -4.04
N VAL A 383 7.79 13.00 -3.47
CA VAL A 383 9.00 12.65 -4.22
C VAL A 383 9.74 11.43 -3.70
N THR A 384 9.49 11.01 -2.46
CA THR A 384 10.23 9.88 -1.89
C THR A 384 9.84 8.55 -2.54
N PRO A 385 10.83 7.77 -3.05
CA PRO A 385 10.61 6.41 -3.53
C PRO A 385 10.77 5.36 -2.41
N PHE A 386 11.17 5.77 -1.21
CA PHE A 386 11.48 4.89 -0.09
C PHE A 386 10.22 4.53 0.69
N GLN A 387 9.86 3.26 0.67
CA GLN A 387 8.63 2.75 1.28
C GLN A 387 8.57 3.02 2.79
N ASP A 388 9.67 2.86 3.49
CA ASP A 388 9.76 3.12 4.94
C ASP A 388 9.48 4.60 5.26
N GLU A 389 10.00 5.52 4.46
CA GLU A 389 9.73 6.94 4.61
C GLU A 389 8.27 7.27 4.29
N VAL A 390 7.70 6.63 3.27
CA VAL A 390 6.26 6.75 2.93
C VAL A 390 5.40 6.34 4.13
N ILE A 391 5.65 5.15 4.70
CA ILE A 391 4.89 4.66 5.86
C ILE A 391 5.06 5.57 7.06
N THR A 392 6.28 6.06 7.27
CA THR A 392 6.60 7.03 8.31
C THR A 392 5.75 8.29 8.19
N LEU A 393 5.75 8.92 7.01
CA LEU A 393 4.98 10.15 6.76
C LEU A 393 3.47 9.91 6.88
N ILE A 394 2.96 8.80 6.34
CA ILE A 394 1.55 8.42 6.52
C ILE A 394 1.22 8.27 8.01
N SER A 395 2.07 7.60 8.79
CA SER A 395 1.85 7.42 10.23
C SER A 395 1.85 8.76 11.00
N VAL A 396 2.68 9.73 10.60
CA VAL A 396 2.63 11.11 11.16
C VAL A 396 1.28 11.75 10.86
N GLY A 397 0.85 11.73 9.61
CA GLY A 397 -0.43 12.32 9.22
C GLY A 397 -1.60 11.67 9.95
N LEU A 398 -1.61 10.33 10.04
CA LEU A 398 -2.66 9.58 10.74
C LEU A 398 -2.72 9.91 12.25
N ARG A 399 -1.57 10.11 12.92
CA ARG A 399 -1.55 10.55 14.32
C ARG A 399 -2.19 11.93 14.51
N ASN A 400 -1.96 12.83 13.57
CA ASN A 400 -2.54 14.17 13.60
C ASN A 400 -4.04 14.15 13.31
N LEU A 401 -4.51 13.21 12.47
CA LEU A 401 -5.93 13.04 12.13
C LEU A 401 -6.70 12.25 13.20
N PHE A 402 -6.08 11.21 13.74
CA PHE A 402 -6.70 10.27 14.68
C PHE A 402 -5.76 10.03 15.88
N PRO A 403 -5.58 11.01 16.76
CA PRO A 403 -4.74 10.84 17.95
C PRO A 403 -5.30 9.75 18.86
N GLU A 404 -4.43 9.01 19.54
CA GLU A 404 -4.83 8.16 20.67
C GLU A 404 -5.42 9.03 21.78
N GLN A 405 -6.53 8.59 22.34
CA GLN A 405 -7.22 9.28 23.45
C GLN A 405 -6.53 9.01 24.79
#